data_112107d8ded366358fa371f111226130
#
_entry.id   112107d8ded366358fa371f111226130
#
_cell.length_a   1.000
_cell.length_b   1.000
_cell.length_c   1.000
_cell.angle_alpha   90.00
_cell.angle_beta   90.00
_cell.angle_gamma   90.00
#
_symmetry.space_group_name_H-M   'P 1'
#
loop_
_entity.id
_entity.type
_entity.pdbx_description
1 polymer ?
#
loop_
_entity_poly.entity_id
_entity_poly.type
_entity_poly.pdbx_seq_one_letter_code
_entity_poly.pdbx_strand_id
1 'polypeptide(L)'
;MEPVNIDKALASFDALWSPRIVTTVNDYDIRVTKLRGEHLWHSHADTDEFFMVIDGEMDIALRDRTVHMGKGDVFVVPRGVEHKPSSVSGAHVLVVEPSGTSTVGDRHEEVPDHVDETTGHALKLP
;
A
#
# COMPACT_ATOMS: atom_id res chain seq x y z
N MET A 1 21.34 -7.44 -13.61
CA MET A 1 20.06 -7.11 -12.98
C MET A 1 18.93 -7.62 -13.84
N GLU A 2 17.94 -8.21 -13.20
CA GLU A 2 16.84 -8.84 -13.88
C GLU A 2 15.53 -8.10 -13.57
N PRO A 3 14.56 -8.09 -14.49
CA PRO A 3 13.24 -7.54 -14.19
C PRO A 3 12.54 -8.38 -13.13
N VAL A 4 11.66 -7.76 -12.36
CA VAL A 4 10.79 -8.47 -11.42
C VAL A 4 9.37 -8.48 -11.98
N ASN A 5 8.77 -9.65 -12.03
CA ASN A 5 7.40 -9.81 -12.51
C ASN A 5 6.42 -9.64 -11.35
N ILE A 6 5.45 -8.75 -11.53
CA ILE A 6 4.47 -8.41 -10.49
C ILE A 6 3.60 -9.62 -10.10
N ASP A 7 3.17 -10.42 -11.08
CA ASP A 7 2.35 -11.59 -10.78
C ASP A 7 3.11 -12.63 -9.97
N LYS A 8 4.39 -12.83 -10.29
CA LYS A 8 5.26 -13.73 -9.51
C LYS A 8 5.49 -13.19 -8.10
N ALA A 9 5.68 -11.88 -7.96
CA ALA A 9 5.83 -11.24 -6.67
C ALA A 9 4.59 -11.47 -5.81
N LEU A 10 3.40 -11.23 -6.35
CA LEU A 10 2.13 -11.44 -5.66
C LEU A 10 1.93 -12.91 -5.29
N ALA A 11 2.36 -13.84 -6.12
CA ALA A 11 2.24 -15.28 -5.85
C ALA A 11 3.17 -15.76 -4.73
N SER A 12 4.16 -14.98 -4.33
CA SER A 12 5.18 -15.38 -3.36
C SER A 12 4.80 -15.17 -1.90
N PHE A 13 3.67 -14.53 -1.61
CA PHE A 13 3.23 -14.28 -0.23
C PHE A 13 1.70 -14.21 -0.14
N ASP A 14 1.17 -14.46 1.06
CA ASP A 14 -0.27 -14.43 1.32
C ASP A 14 -0.66 -13.34 2.35
N ALA A 15 0.31 -12.82 3.09
CA ALA A 15 0.03 -11.87 4.17
C ALA A 15 -0.71 -10.64 3.66
N LEU A 16 -1.77 -10.25 4.39
CA LEU A 16 -2.54 -9.04 4.10
C LEU A 16 -1.92 -7.85 4.83
N TRP A 17 -2.07 -6.66 4.24
CA TRP A 17 -1.58 -5.40 4.83
C TRP A 17 -0.10 -5.46 5.20
N SER A 18 0.68 -6.18 4.41
CA SER A 18 2.10 -6.45 4.66
C SER A 18 2.87 -6.29 3.34
N PRO A 19 3.26 -5.05 2.98
CA PRO A 19 3.86 -4.77 1.68
C PRO A 19 5.19 -5.47 1.45
N ARG A 20 5.41 -5.88 0.21
CA ARG A 20 6.68 -6.43 -0.27
C ARG A 20 7.32 -5.44 -1.23
N ILE A 21 8.60 -5.14 -1.02
CA ILE A 21 9.36 -4.24 -1.89
C ILE A 21 9.79 -5.02 -3.12
N VAL A 22 9.25 -4.64 -4.26
CA VAL A 22 9.52 -5.30 -5.54
C VAL A 22 10.82 -4.80 -6.15
N THR A 23 11.01 -3.50 -6.14
CA THR A 23 12.20 -2.83 -6.65
C THR A 23 12.22 -1.39 -6.11
N THR A 24 13.24 -0.64 -6.48
CA THR A 24 13.38 0.77 -6.10
C THR A 24 13.65 1.62 -7.32
N VAL A 25 13.21 2.88 -7.25
CA VAL A 25 13.53 3.91 -8.25
C VAL A 25 14.01 5.12 -7.45
N ASN A 26 15.29 5.50 -7.63
CA ASN A 26 15.92 6.53 -6.79
C ASN A 26 15.73 6.19 -5.31
N ASP A 27 15.16 7.11 -4.53
CA ASP A 27 14.91 6.92 -3.09
C ASP A 27 13.54 6.31 -2.81
N TYR A 28 12.85 5.81 -3.83
CA TYR A 28 11.47 5.33 -3.71
C TYR A 28 11.39 3.81 -3.82
N ASP A 29 10.58 3.23 -2.95
CA ASP A 29 10.18 1.83 -3.05
C ASP A 29 9.00 1.69 -4.00
N ILE A 30 9.05 0.66 -4.83
CA ILE A 30 7.89 0.13 -5.54
C ILE A 30 7.46 -1.09 -4.75
N ARG A 31 6.28 -1.03 -4.15
CA ARG A 31 5.76 -2.09 -3.27
C ARG A 31 4.49 -2.70 -3.84
N VAL A 32 4.27 -3.97 -3.57
CA VAL A 32 2.98 -4.63 -3.82
C VAL A 32 2.41 -5.08 -2.48
N THR A 33 1.10 -4.95 -2.33
CA THR A 33 0.42 -5.35 -1.10
C THR A 33 -0.92 -5.98 -1.42
N LYS A 34 -1.35 -6.89 -0.56
CA LYS A 34 -2.64 -7.55 -0.64
C LYS A 34 -3.55 -6.99 0.43
N LEU A 35 -4.74 -6.59 0.02
CA LEU A 35 -5.72 -5.94 0.90
C LEU A 35 -6.97 -6.78 1.03
N ARG A 36 -7.50 -6.86 2.24
CA ARG A 36 -8.87 -7.28 2.55
C ARG A 36 -9.19 -6.77 3.94
N GLY A 37 -10.39 -6.19 4.11
CA GLY A 37 -10.76 -5.54 5.35
C GLY A 37 -10.29 -4.10 5.40
N GLU A 38 -10.05 -3.59 6.58
CA GLU A 38 -9.72 -2.18 6.79
C GLU A 38 -8.29 -1.99 7.30
N HIS A 39 -7.64 -0.95 6.82
CA HIS A 39 -6.40 -0.43 7.40
C HIS A 39 -6.74 0.43 8.63
N LEU A 40 -6.17 1.61 8.77
CA LEU A 40 -6.46 2.55 9.85
C LEU A 40 -6.29 3.98 9.34
N TRP A 41 -6.87 4.93 10.07
CA TRP A 41 -6.66 6.35 9.79
C TRP A 41 -5.22 6.71 10.11
N HIS A 42 -4.54 7.29 9.12
CA HIS A 42 -3.15 7.71 9.27
C HIS A 42 -2.80 8.77 8.23
N SER A 43 -1.64 9.39 8.39
CA SER A 43 -1.11 10.36 7.44
C SER A 43 0.42 10.29 7.39
N HIS A 44 0.97 10.74 6.26
CA HIS A 44 2.41 10.87 6.05
C HIS A 44 2.73 12.36 5.91
N ALA A 45 3.52 12.92 6.83
CA ALA A 45 3.76 14.37 6.87
C ALA A 45 4.60 14.87 5.70
N ASP A 46 5.56 14.07 5.25
CA ASP A 46 6.61 14.53 4.36
C ASP A 46 6.53 13.98 2.94
N THR A 47 5.55 13.14 2.63
CA THR A 47 5.47 12.53 1.30
C THR A 47 4.04 12.29 0.84
N ASP A 48 3.87 12.38 -0.47
CA ASP A 48 2.68 11.85 -1.13
C ASP A 48 2.79 10.32 -1.19
N GLU A 49 1.65 9.65 -1.31
CA GLU A 49 1.61 8.20 -1.48
C GLU A 49 0.83 7.86 -2.74
N PHE A 50 1.46 7.13 -3.66
CA PHE A 50 0.87 6.71 -4.93
C PHE A 50 0.27 5.32 -4.80
N PHE A 51 -0.96 5.15 -5.28
CA PHE A 51 -1.67 3.87 -5.33
C PHE A 51 -2.09 3.54 -6.76
N MET A 52 -1.93 2.27 -7.15
CA MET A 52 -2.53 1.73 -8.37
C MET A 52 -3.14 0.38 -8.05
N VAL A 53 -4.41 0.19 -8.39
CA VAL A 53 -5.05 -1.12 -8.23
C VAL A 53 -4.62 -2.04 -9.38
N ILE A 54 -3.98 -3.13 -9.03
CA ILE A 54 -3.54 -4.15 -9.99
C ILE A 54 -4.70 -5.09 -10.29
N ASP A 55 -5.44 -5.48 -9.24
CA ASP A 55 -6.58 -6.39 -9.34
C ASP A 55 -7.51 -6.19 -8.15
N GLY A 56 -8.80 -6.43 -8.35
CA GLY A 56 -9.81 -6.23 -7.33
C GLY A 56 -10.26 -4.78 -7.22
N GLU A 57 -10.75 -4.41 -6.06
CA GLU A 57 -11.29 -3.08 -5.78
C GLU A 57 -10.88 -2.64 -4.38
N MET A 58 -10.64 -1.33 -4.22
CA MET A 58 -10.36 -0.75 -2.92
C MET A 58 -11.03 0.60 -2.77
N ASP A 59 -11.23 1.01 -1.52
CA ASP A 59 -11.63 2.35 -1.17
C ASP A 59 -10.52 3.03 -0.38
N ILE A 60 -10.36 4.33 -0.60
CA ILE A 60 -9.53 5.17 0.25
C ILE A 60 -10.46 6.21 0.87
N ALA A 61 -10.77 6.04 2.16
CA ALA A 61 -11.56 7.02 2.88
C ALA A 61 -10.70 8.24 3.18
N LEU A 62 -11.20 9.41 2.80
CA LEU A 62 -10.69 10.71 3.22
C LEU A 62 -11.70 11.30 4.20
N ARG A 63 -11.34 12.35 4.95
CA ARG A 63 -12.28 12.90 5.94
C ARG A 63 -13.54 13.51 5.31
N ASP A 64 -13.43 13.99 4.06
CA ASP A 64 -14.54 14.64 3.36
C ASP A 64 -15.22 13.77 2.30
N ARG A 65 -14.62 12.63 1.93
CA ARG A 65 -15.20 11.73 0.93
C ARG A 65 -14.47 10.38 0.92
N THR A 66 -15.02 9.42 0.19
CA THR A 66 -14.37 8.14 -0.07
C THR A 66 -14.06 8.04 -1.57
N VAL A 67 -12.82 7.66 -1.87
CA VAL A 67 -12.36 7.43 -3.24
C VAL A 67 -12.45 5.94 -3.52
N HIS A 68 -13.26 5.56 -4.51
CA HIS A 68 -13.39 4.17 -4.95
C HIS A 68 -12.45 3.93 -6.13
N MET A 69 -11.69 2.82 -6.09
CA MET A 69 -10.71 2.46 -7.12
C MET A 69 -10.91 1.02 -7.56
N GLY A 70 -10.97 0.82 -8.86
CA GLY A 70 -10.98 -0.49 -9.49
C GLY A 70 -9.69 -0.72 -10.27
N LYS A 71 -9.60 -1.89 -10.90
CA LYS A 71 -8.43 -2.32 -11.67
C LYS A 71 -7.96 -1.24 -12.64
N GLY A 72 -6.69 -0.88 -12.55
CA GLY A 72 -6.06 0.10 -13.41
C GLY A 72 -6.18 1.55 -12.93
N ASP A 73 -6.99 1.82 -11.90
CA ASP A 73 -7.11 3.17 -11.36
C ASP A 73 -5.86 3.54 -10.55
N VAL A 74 -5.47 4.80 -10.65
CA VAL A 74 -4.39 5.38 -9.87
C VAL A 74 -4.90 6.56 -9.04
N PHE A 75 -4.32 6.75 -7.87
CA PHE A 75 -4.65 7.87 -7.01
C PHE A 75 -3.44 8.24 -6.15
N VAL A 76 -3.24 9.54 -5.94
CA VAL A 76 -2.18 10.03 -5.06
C VAL A 76 -2.85 10.64 -3.83
N VAL A 77 -2.49 10.13 -2.65
CA VAL A 77 -2.84 10.78 -1.39
C VAL A 77 -1.75 11.82 -1.10
N PRO A 78 -2.09 13.12 -1.07
CA PRO A 78 -1.09 14.15 -0.82
C PRO A 78 -0.54 14.06 0.61
N ARG A 79 0.67 14.57 0.79
CA ARG A 79 1.30 14.64 2.11
C ARG A 79 0.37 15.33 3.12
N GLY A 80 0.36 14.81 4.33
CA GLY A 80 -0.42 15.36 5.44
C GLY A 80 -1.92 15.04 5.41
N VAL A 81 -2.41 14.41 4.34
CA VAL A 81 -3.85 14.08 4.22
C VAL A 81 -4.15 12.78 4.95
N GLU A 82 -5.05 12.85 5.92
CA GLU A 82 -5.52 11.66 6.64
C GLU A 82 -6.33 10.75 5.72
N HIS A 83 -6.03 9.46 5.76
CA HIS A 83 -6.70 8.49 4.91
C HIS A 83 -6.76 7.11 5.57
N LYS A 84 -7.75 6.32 5.14
CA LYS A 84 -7.92 4.93 5.58
C LYS A 84 -8.27 4.05 4.38
N PRO A 85 -7.32 3.23 3.91
CA PRO A 85 -7.58 2.24 2.87
C PRO A 85 -8.44 1.08 3.38
N SER A 86 -9.26 0.52 2.50
CA SER A 86 -10.04 -0.68 2.78
C SER A 86 -10.36 -1.43 1.49
N SER A 87 -10.72 -2.71 1.63
CA SER A 87 -11.21 -3.51 0.51
C SER A 87 -12.16 -4.57 1.04
N VAL A 88 -13.39 -4.61 0.55
CA VAL A 88 -14.38 -5.59 0.97
C VAL A 88 -14.07 -6.97 0.36
N SER A 89 -13.86 -7.00 -0.94
CA SER A 89 -13.70 -8.27 -1.68
C SER A 89 -12.24 -8.69 -1.86
N GLY A 90 -11.31 -7.82 -1.54
CA GLY A 90 -9.88 -8.05 -1.73
C GLY A 90 -9.32 -7.27 -2.91
N ALA A 91 -8.06 -6.88 -2.81
CA ALA A 91 -7.35 -6.18 -3.87
C ALA A 91 -5.86 -6.46 -3.81
N HIS A 92 -5.23 -6.38 -4.97
CA HIS A 92 -3.78 -6.31 -5.10
C HIS A 92 -3.43 -4.90 -5.57
N VAL A 93 -2.53 -4.25 -4.85
CA VAL A 93 -2.24 -2.82 -5.06
C VAL A 93 -0.74 -2.60 -5.16
N LEU A 94 -0.36 -1.73 -6.09
CA LEU A 94 1.01 -1.23 -6.19
C LEU A 94 1.06 0.13 -5.50
N VAL A 95 2.04 0.29 -4.62
CA VAL A 95 2.25 1.52 -3.85
C VAL A 95 3.65 2.03 -4.13
N VAL A 96 3.79 3.33 -4.34
CA VAL A 96 5.08 3.98 -4.53
C VAL A 96 5.24 5.05 -3.45
N GLU A 97 6.31 4.95 -2.68
CA GLU A 97 6.63 5.89 -1.61
C GLU A 97 8.11 5.81 -1.25
N PRO A 98 8.67 6.82 -0.57
CA PRO A 98 10.08 6.79 -0.20
C PRO A 98 10.44 5.57 0.63
N SER A 99 11.64 5.04 0.39
CA SER A 99 12.19 3.95 1.18
C SER A 99 12.19 4.33 2.66
N GLY A 100 11.78 3.39 3.52
CA GLY A 100 11.68 3.64 4.96
C GLY A 100 10.35 4.22 5.42
N THR A 101 9.39 4.47 4.52
CA THR A 101 8.06 4.95 4.92
C THR A 101 7.30 3.85 5.65
N SER A 102 6.77 4.18 6.83
CA SER A 102 5.96 3.26 7.63
C SER A 102 4.59 3.05 7.01
N THR A 103 4.09 1.82 7.07
CA THR A 103 2.74 1.46 6.62
C THR A 103 1.63 2.20 7.39
N VAL A 104 1.93 2.68 8.58
CA VAL A 104 0.96 3.41 9.43
C VAL A 104 1.22 4.91 9.49
N GLY A 105 2.19 5.41 8.72
CA GLY A 105 2.50 6.83 8.66
C GLY A 105 3.13 7.40 9.92
N ASP A 106 3.14 8.74 10.01
CA ASP A 106 3.71 9.48 11.14
C ASP A 106 2.67 9.75 12.22
N ARG A 107 1.42 9.93 11.82
CA ARG A 107 0.28 10.12 12.71
C ARG A 107 -0.76 9.06 12.39
N HIS A 108 -1.20 8.33 13.41
CA HIS A 108 -2.12 7.23 13.22
C HIS A 108 -2.89 6.94 14.49
N GLU A 109 -4.05 6.32 14.33
CA GLU A 109 -4.78 5.72 15.44
C GLU A 109 -4.11 4.41 15.87
N GLU A 110 -4.66 3.75 16.87
CA GLU A 110 -4.14 2.48 17.35
C GLU A 110 -4.07 1.47 16.20
N VAL A 111 -2.92 0.77 16.08
CA VAL A 111 -2.69 -0.20 15.01
C VAL A 111 -3.38 -1.51 15.35
N PRO A 112 -4.36 -1.96 14.56
CA PRO A 112 -5.01 -3.25 14.81
C PRO A 112 -4.06 -4.42 14.49
N ASP A 113 -4.32 -5.55 15.14
CA ASP A 113 -3.44 -6.74 15.04
C ASP A 113 -3.27 -7.25 13.60
N HIS A 114 -4.26 -7.04 12.74
CA HIS A 114 -4.20 -7.53 11.36
C HIS A 114 -3.39 -6.64 10.41
N VAL A 115 -2.91 -5.49 10.89
CA VAL A 115 -2.08 -4.58 10.09
C VAL A 115 -0.63 -4.74 10.51
N ASP A 116 0.23 -4.98 9.54
CA ASP A 116 1.67 -5.09 9.76
C ASP A 116 2.29 -3.69 9.75
N GLU A 117 2.72 -3.25 10.94
CA GLU A 117 3.43 -1.98 11.09
C GLU A 117 4.89 -2.20 10.70
N THR A 118 5.22 -1.77 9.49
CA THR A 118 6.53 -2.06 8.90
C THR A 118 6.93 -0.94 7.93
N THR A 119 8.19 -0.91 7.57
CA THR A 119 8.71 -0.06 6.49
C THR A 119 8.85 -0.86 5.18
N GLY A 120 8.18 -1.99 5.09
CA GLY A 120 8.21 -2.89 3.94
C GLY A 120 9.14 -4.07 4.16
N HIS A 121 8.82 -5.19 3.53
CA HIS A 121 9.61 -6.40 3.58
C HIS A 121 10.30 -6.64 2.25
N ALA A 122 11.52 -7.13 2.30
CA ALA A 122 12.20 -7.56 1.08
C ALA A 122 11.42 -8.69 0.41
N LEU A 123 11.26 -8.59 -0.90
CA LEU A 123 10.63 -9.65 -1.67
C LEU A 123 11.57 -10.86 -1.71
N LYS A 124 11.01 -12.05 -1.43
CA LYS A 124 11.75 -13.31 -1.51
C LYS A 124 11.13 -14.19 -2.57
N LEU A 125 11.82 -14.28 -3.71
CA LEU A 125 11.43 -15.17 -4.79
C LEU A 125 12.31 -16.41 -4.76
N PRO A 126 11.74 -17.62 -5.13
CA PRO A 126 12.51 -18.85 -5.20
C PRO A 126 13.59 -18.82 -6.29
#